data_32fd72f14de5b87471aca21153b98f87
#
_entry.id   32fd72f14de5b87471aca21153b98f87
#
_cell.length_a   1.000
_cell.length_b   1.000
_cell.length_c   1.000
_cell.angle_alpha   90.00
_cell.angle_beta   90.00
_cell.angle_gamma   90.00
#
_symmetry.space_group_name_H-M   'P 1'
#
loop_
_entity.id
_entity.type
_entity.pdbx_description
1 polymer ?
#
loop_
_entity_poly.entity_id
_entity_poly.type
_entity_poly.pdbx_seq_one_letter_code
_entity_poly.pdbx_strand_id
1 'polypeptide(L)'
;MRFSKIFLFLTLSLAVGFLGCTTEKKSEAPQKEQITKNLVPPKAEIKGQNFLLELSELQVVMLTDKASKEITETPSLKGRIKITNQSNDNLEIQGITLEYLDQAGKPIPFTSGEKISKANIVLQAIKPGEITEGSIDATIPRMAIKEKALGKIEVNLVYVPTLLKREKLSLSHKVE
;
A
#
# COMPACT_ATOMS: atom_id res chain seq x y z
N MET A 1 28.09 -2.46 80.95
CA MET A 1 27.65 -1.30 80.13
C MET A 1 28.52 -1.11 78.90
N ARG A 2 28.39 -1.92 77.84
CA ARG A 2 29.22 -1.82 76.62
C ARG A 2 28.48 -2.32 75.36
N PHE A 3 27.19 -2.15 75.30
CA PHE A 3 26.38 -2.63 74.16
C PHE A 3 25.65 -1.50 73.37
N SER A 4 25.86 -0.27 73.73
CA SER A 4 25.09 0.84 73.17
C SER A 4 25.74 1.54 71.92
N LYS A 5 27.00 1.21 71.60
CA LYS A 5 27.73 1.91 70.53
C LYS A 5 27.78 1.16 69.15
N ILE A 6 27.41 -0.12 69.16
CA ILE A 6 27.47 -0.94 67.93
C ILE A 6 26.18 -0.81 67.14
N PHE A 7 25.06 -0.42 67.75
CA PHE A 7 23.75 -0.29 67.04
C PHE A 7 23.60 1.00 66.24
N LEU A 8 24.44 1.99 66.51
CA LEU A 8 24.35 3.28 65.82
C LEU A 8 25.03 3.30 64.44
N PHE A 9 25.89 2.35 64.12
CA PHE A 9 26.59 2.25 62.85
C PHE A 9 25.88 1.36 61.81
N LEU A 10 24.94 0.52 62.27
CA LEU A 10 24.23 -0.40 61.37
C LEU A 10 23.01 0.23 60.69
N THR A 11 22.51 1.33 61.25
CA THR A 11 21.35 2.03 60.69
C THR A 11 21.71 3.08 59.66
N LEU A 12 22.97 3.47 59.52
CA LEU A 12 23.41 4.49 58.57
C LEU A 12 23.80 3.90 57.20
N SER A 13 23.99 2.57 57.14
CA SER A 13 24.40 1.90 55.88
C SER A 13 23.22 1.48 54.98
N LEU A 14 21.97 1.61 55.47
CA LEU A 14 20.78 1.19 54.70
C LEU A 14 20.09 2.34 53.92
N ALA A 15 20.57 3.57 54.06
CA ALA A 15 19.90 4.75 53.46
C ALA A 15 20.50 5.21 52.12
N VAL A 16 21.53 4.57 51.59
CA VAL A 16 22.19 5.01 50.33
C VAL A 16 21.84 4.13 49.14
N GLY A 17 20.97 3.11 49.31
CA GLY A 17 20.67 2.10 48.28
C GLY A 17 19.46 2.40 47.37
N PHE A 18 18.76 3.51 47.53
CA PHE A 18 17.48 3.73 46.78
C PHE A 18 17.42 5.00 45.91
N LEU A 19 18.55 5.53 45.47
CA LEU A 19 18.56 6.63 44.52
C LEU A 19 19.11 6.21 43.15
N GLY A 20 18.88 4.96 42.75
CA GLY A 20 18.99 4.50 41.40
C GLY A 20 17.66 4.69 40.69
N CYS A 21 17.21 5.92 40.44
CA CYS A 21 16.24 6.19 39.43
C CYS A 21 16.87 5.89 38.07
N THR A 22 16.80 4.64 37.63
CA THR A 22 16.83 4.32 36.23
C THR A 22 15.59 4.98 35.61
N THR A 23 15.74 6.17 35.06
CA THR A 23 14.83 6.71 34.07
C THR A 23 14.87 5.73 32.92
N GLU A 24 14.03 4.68 32.96
CA GLU A 24 13.65 3.97 31.78
C GLU A 24 13.12 5.05 30.83
N LYS A 25 13.92 5.41 29.83
CA LYS A 25 13.42 6.11 28.65
C LYS A 25 12.32 5.21 28.10
N LYS A 26 11.07 5.51 28.48
CA LYS A 26 9.89 4.96 27.85
C LYS A 26 10.11 5.21 26.36
N SER A 27 10.50 4.18 25.61
CA SER A 27 10.57 4.23 24.17
C SER A 27 9.17 4.58 23.69
N GLU A 28 8.96 5.85 23.40
CA GLU A 28 7.70 6.27 22.79
C GLU A 28 7.54 5.45 21.52
N ALA A 29 6.42 4.75 21.41
CA ALA A 29 6.12 3.98 20.21
C ALA A 29 6.20 4.93 19.01
N PRO A 30 6.84 4.51 17.90
CA PRO A 30 7.03 5.36 16.72
C PRO A 30 5.68 5.91 16.27
N GLN A 31 5.57 7.24 16.27
CA GLN A 31 4.34 7.91 15.84
C GLN A 31 4.25 7.81 14.32
N LYS A 32 3.20 7.11 13.84
CA LYS A 32 2.93 6.97 12.42
C LYS A 32 2.11 8.16 11.91
N GLU A 33 2.38 8.56 10.68
CA GLU A 33 1.66 9.59 9.93
C GLU A 33 1.20 8.99 8.60
N GLN A 34 -0.05 9.20 8.25
CA GLN A 34 -0.58 8.80 6.95
C GLN A 34 -0.36 9.93 5.94
N ILE A 35 0.28 9.63 4.83
CA ILE A 35 0.48 10.53 3.71
C ILE A 35 -0.28 9.97 2.51
N THR A 36 -1.02 10.85 1.83
CA THR A 36 -1.71 10.51 0.58
C THR A 36 -1.14 11.37 -0.54
N LYS A 37 -0.82 10.74 -1.67
CA LYS A 37 -0.36 11.42 -2.89
C LYS A 37 -1.21 11.00 -4.07
N ASN A 38 -1.61 11.96 -4.88
CA ASN A 38 -2.36 11.67 -6.11
C ASN A 38 -1.42 11.15 -7.20
N LEU A 39 -1.95 10.31 -8.08
CA LEU A 39 -1.29 9.96 -9.32
C LEU A 39 -1.70 10.92 -10.43
N VAL A 40 -0.77 11.19 -11.34
CA VAL A 40 -0.99 12.05 -12.51
C VAL A 40 -0.77 11.23 -13.78
N PRO A 41 -1.73 11.25 -14.70
CA PRO A 41 -3.01 11.94 -14.70
C PRO A 41 -4.03 11.33 -13.70
N PRO A 42 -4.98 12.12 -13.17
CA PRO A 42 -5.93 11.65 -12.15
C PRO A 42 -6.98 10.67 -12.71
N LYS A 43 -7.12 10.61 -14.02
CA LYS A 43 -8.01 9.72 -14.75
C LYS A 43 -7.28 9.08 -15.92
N ALA A 44 -7.52 7.78 -16.12
CA ALA A 44 -7.03 7.04 -17.26
C ALA A 44 -8.13 6.17 -17.85
N GLU A 45 -8.18 6.12 -19.17
CA GLU A 45 -9.12 5.32 -19.93
C GLU A 45 -8.37 4.33 -20.80
N ILE A 46 -8.80 3.08 -20.77
CA ILE A 46 -8.18 1.98 -21.51
C ILE A 46 -9.26 1.22 -22.26
N LYS A 47 -9.09 1.13 -23.57
CA LYS A 47 -9.97 0.36 -24.44
C LYS A 47 -9.44 -1.05 -24.59
N GLY A 48 -10.18 -2.01 -24.04
CA GLY A 48 -10.02 -3.41 -24.34
C GLY A 48 -10.82 -3.79 -25.60
N GLN A 49 -10.71 -5.03 -26.03
CA GLN A 49 -11.43 -5.53 -27.19
C GLN A 49 -12.96 -5.54 -26.98
N ASN A 50 -13.40 -5.88 -25.77
CA ASN A 50 -14.80 -6.11 -25.43
C ASN A 50 -15.29 -5.20 -24.28
N PHE A 51 -14.47 -4.29 -23.80
CA PHE A 51 -14.81 -3.42 -22.68
C PHE A 51 -14.03 -2.10 -22.74
N LEU A 52 -14.55 -1.12 -22.03
CA LEU A 52 -13.88 0.11 -21.69
C LEU A 52 -13.62 0.12 -20.20
N LEU A 53 -12.37 0.36 -19.80
CA LEU A 53 -11.96 0.46 -18.39
C LEU A 53 -11.53 1.89 -18.13
N GLU A 54 -12.15 2.50 -17.13
CA GLU A 54 -11.80 3.83 -16.64
C GLU A 54 -11.27 3.70 -15.20
N LEU A 55 -10.09 4.26 -14.93
CA LEU A 55 -9.53 4.43 -13.61
C LEU A 55 -9.57 5.90 -13.25
N SER A 56 -9.98 6.22 -12.03
CA SER A 56 -10.06 7.59 -11.56
C SER A 56 -9.71 7.69 -10.07
N GLU A 57 -9.42 8.90 -9.60
CA GLU A 57 -9.09 9.18 -8.20
C GLU A 57 -7.93 8.31 -7.67
N LEU A 58 -6.96 7.99 -8.54
CA LEU A 58 -5.83 7.14 -8.17
C LEU A 58 -4.92 7.86 -7.18
N GLN A 59 -4.74 7.24 -6.02
CA GLN A 59 -3.96 7.78 -4.91
C GLN A 59 -3.05 6.71 -4.32
N VAL A 60 -1.84 7.12 -3.94
CA VAL A 60 -0.95 6.31 -3.11
C VAL A 60 -1.11 6.73 -1.67
N VAL A 61 -1.51 5.79 -0.84
CA VAL A 61 -1.61 5.94 0.61
C VAL A 61 -0.44 5.23 1.27
N MET A 62 0.33 5.93 2.08
CA MET A 62 1.49 5.39 2.77
C MET A 62 1.50 5.79 4.24
N LEU A 63 2.02 4.89 5.09
CA LEU A 63 2.31 5.17 6.48
C LEU A 63 3.80 5.43 6.65
N THR A 64 4.13 6.57 7.20
CA THR A 64 5.51 6.98 7.46
C THR A 64 5.74 7.16 8.95
N ASP A 65 6.97 6.95 9.39
CA ASP A 65 7.40 7.39 10.71
C ASP A 65 7.48 8.92 10.74
N LYS A 66 6.91 9.53 11.78
CA LYS A 66 6.77 10.98 11.88
C LYS A 66 8.11 11.71 12.01
N ALA A 67 9.09 11.07 12.61
CA ALA A 67 10.42 11.63 12.84
C ALA A 67 11.37 11.41 11.66
N SER A 68 11.50 10.16 11.20
CA SER A 68 12.41 9.79 10.10
C SER A 68 11.83 10.01 8.72
N LYS A 69 10.49 10.16 8.61
CA LYS A 69 9.74 10.20 7.35
C LYS A 69 9.90 8.95 6.47
N GLU A 70 10.40 7.88 7.04
CA GLU A 70 10.53 6.61 6.34
C GLU A 70 9.19 5.88 6.23
N ILE A 71 8.98 5.22 5.10
CA ILE A 71 7.78 4.41 4.86
C ILE A 71 7.86 3.15 5.76
N THR A 72 6.92 3.02 6.69
CA THR A 72 6.92 1.94 7.68
C THR A 72 6.20 0.69 7.19
N GLU A 73 5.21 0.84 6.32
CA GLU A 73 4.41 -0.26 5.79
C GLU A 73 4.41 -0.24 4.26
N THR A 74 4.01 -1.35 3.64
CA THR A 74 3.84 -1.37 2.17
C THR A 74 2.73 -0.41 1.79
N PRO A 75 2.99 0.57 0.89
CA PRO A 75 1.97 1.52 0.47
C PRO A 75 0.83 0.85 -0.28
N SER A 76 -0.35 1.48 -0.25
CA SER A 76 -1.53 1.07 -1.01
C SER A 76 -1.79 2.01 -2.17
N LEU A 77 -2.17 1.45 -3.31
CA LEU A 77 -2.79 2.17 -4.42
C LEU A 77 -4.30 2.07 -4.25
N LYS A 78 -4.97 3.21 -4.13
CA LYS A 78 -6.43 3.31 -4.00
C LYS A 78 -7.00 4.14 -5.14
N GLY A 79 -8.26 3.89 -5.49
CA GLY A 79 -8.94 4.64 -6.53
C GLY A 79 -10.29 4.05 -6.87
N ARG A 80 -10.87 4.51 -7.98
CA ARG A 80 -12.10 3.99 -8.56
C ARG A 80 -11.83 3.32 -9.89
N ILE A 81 -12.57 2.25 -10.13
CA ILE A 81 -12.61 1.54 -11.40
C ILE A 81 -14.03 1.53 -11.91
N LYS A 82 -14.17 1.78 -13.20
CA LYS A 82 -15.43 1.69 -13.92
C LYS A 82 -15.20 0.86 -15.16
N ILE A 83 -16.04 -0.15 -15.37
CA ILE A 83 -15.95 -1.06 -16.51
C ILE A 83 -17.27 -1.01 -17.27
N THR A 84 -17.19 -0.70 -18.56
CA THR A 84 -18.32 -0.74 -19.49
C THR A 84 -18.16 -1.97 -20.37
N ASN A 85 -19.16 -2.85 -20.38
CA ASN A 85 -19.18 -4.01 -21.27
C ASN A 85 -19.59 -3.56 -22.67
N GLN A 86 -18.68 -3.66 -23.64
CA GLN A 86 -18.91 -3.31 -25.05
C GLN A 86 -19.13 -4.55 -25.92
N SER A 87 -19.22 -5.74 -25.32
CA SER A 87 -19.50 -6.99 -26.02
C SER A 87 -20.99 -7.29 -26.06
N ASN A 88 -21.35 -8.30 -26.84
CA ASN A 88 -22.71 -8.85 -26.90
C ASN A 88 -22.97 -9.93 -25.84
N ASP A 89 -21.97 -10.29 -25.04
CA ASP A 89 -22.03 -11.33 -24.02
C ASP A 89 -21.91 -10.76 -22.62
N ASN A 90 -22.33 -11.49 -21.60
CA ASN A 90 -22.04 -11.13 -20.21
C ASN A 90 -20.53 -11.16 -19.96
N LEU A 91 -20.03 -10.13 -19.31
CA LEU A 91 -18.64 -9.99 -18.92
C LEU A 91 -18.50 -10.25 -17.41
N GLU A 92 -17.77 -11.29 -17.04
CA GLU A 92 -17.47 -11.61 -15.65
C GLU A 92 -15.97 -11.42 -15.37
N ILE A 93 -15.64 -10.49 -14.47
CA ILE A 93 -14.25 -10.21 -14.11
C ILE A 93 -13.81 -11.22 -13.04
N GLN A 94 -12.83 -12.05 -13.39
CA GLN A 94 -12.27 -13.09 -12.52
C GLN A 94 -11.11 -12.57 -11.65
N GLY A 95 -10.42 -11.53 -12.09
CA GLY A 95 -9.34 -10.94 -11.35
C GLY A 95 -8.66 -9.79 -12.07
N ILE A 96 -8.09 -8.91 -11.28
CA ILE A 96 -7.25 -7.81 -11.76
C ILE A 96 -5.92 -7.86 -11.03
N THR A 97 -4.83 -7.79 -11.78
CA THR A 97 -3.49 -7.70 -11.23
C THR A 97 -2.75 -6.50 -11.81
N LEU A 98 -1.86 -5.92 -11.01
CA LEU A 98 -1.06 -4.75 -11.35
C LEU A 98 0.41 -5.11 -11.35
N GLU A 99 1.13 -4.68 -12.38
CA GLU A 99 2.58 -4.71 -12.45
C GLU A 99 3.08 -3.27 -12.55
N TYR A 100 4.06 -2.93 -11.72
CA TYR A 100 4.62 -1.58 -11.65
C TYR A 100 5.96 -1.55 -12.38
N LEU A 101 6.09 -0.65 -13.33
CA LEU A 101 7.29 -0.52 -14.16
C LEU A 101 7.95 0.82 -13.92
N ASP A 102 9.27 0.86 -14.03
CA ASP A 102 10.05 2.09 -14.03
C ASP A 102 9.93 2.83 -15.37
N GLN A 103 10.61 3.95 -15.48
CA GLN A 103 10.61 4.75 -16.72
C GLN A 103 11.23 4.03 -17.92
N ALA A 104 12.08 3.03 -17.67
CA ALA A 104 12.67 2.18 -18.70
C ALA A 104 11.80 0.95 -19.06
N GLY A 105 10.65 0.80 -18.40
CA GLY A 105 9.74 -0.34 -18.58
C GLY A 105 10.18 -1.61 -17.84
N LYS A 106 11.11 -1.51 -16.90
CA LYS A 106 11.58 -2.63 -16.10
C LYS A 106 10.67 -2.79 -14.85
N PRO A 107 10.27 -4.04 -14.51
CA PRO A 107 9.46 -4.29 -13.33
C PRO A 107 10.13 -3.86 -12.03
N ILE A 108 9.37 -3.17 -11.18
CA ILE A 108 9.79 -2.76 -9.84
C ILE A 108 9.28 -3.83 -8.86
N PRO A 109 10.15 -4.64 -8.24
CA PRO A 109 9.73 -5.70 -7.36
C PRO A 109 9.30 -5.17 -5.98
N PHE A 110 8.44 -5.92 -5.31
CA PHE A 110 8.20 -5.79 -3.88
C PHE A 110 9.41 -6.28 -3.08
N THR A 111 9.46 -5.94 -1.80
CA THR A 111 10.51 -6.43 -0.89
C THR A 111 10.56 -7.96 -0.80
N SER A 112 9.42 -8.63 -1.03
CA SER A 112 9.32 -10.10 -1.14
C SER A 112 9.91 -10.67 -2.43
N GLY A 113 10.27 -9.84 -3.40
CA GLY A 113 10.73 -10.25 -4.74
C GLY A 113 9.58 -10.46 -5.74
N GLU A 114 8.32 -10.43 -5.32
CA GLU A 114 7.17 -10.47 -6.21
C GLU A 114 7.11 -9.21 -7.09
N LYS A 115 6.55 -9.35 -8.29
CA LYS A 115 6.45 -8.26 -9.26
C LYS A 115 5.00 -7.83 -9.51
N ILE A 116 4.06 -8.62 -9.03
CA ILE A 116 2.63 -8.48 -9.33
C ILE A 116 1.87 -8.26 -8.02
N SER A 117 0.98 -7.28 -8.00
CA SER A 117 -0.01 -7.07 -6.95
C SER A 117 -1.39 -7.50 -7.44
N LYS A 118 -2.15 -8.17 -6.58
CA LYS A 118 -3.57 -8.43 -6.83
C LYS A 118 -4.38 -7.24 -6.34
N ALA A 119 -5.30 -6.75 -7.18
CA ALA A 119 -6.24 -5.75 -6.77
C ALA A 119 -7.44 -6.41 -6.07
N ASN A 120 -7.78 -5.92 -4.89
CA ASN A 120 -9.02 -6.27 -4.21
C ASN A 120 -10.17 -5.51 -4.87
N ILE A 121 -10.98 -6.24 -5.66
CA ILE A 121 -12.13 -5.69 -6.37
C ILE A 121 -13.26 -6.69 -6.28
N VAL A 122 -14.44 -6.19 -5.89
CA VAL A 122 -15.69 -6.96 -5.95
C VAL A 122 -16.53 -6.35 -7.06
N LEU A 123 -16.65 -7.06 -8.18
CA LEU A 123 -17.46 -6.67 -9.31
C LEU A 123 -18.48 -7.75 -9.62
N GLN A 124 -19.70 -7.35 -9.96
CA GLN A 124 -20.74 -8.26 -10.45
C GLN A 124 -20.53 -8.54 -11.94
N ALA A 125 -21.18 -9.61 -12.43
CA ALA A 125 -21.26 -9.86 -13.86
C ALA A 125 -21.94 -8.68 -14.56
N ILE A 126 -21.35 -8.21 -15.67
CA ILE A 126 -21.78 -7.02 -16.40
C ILE A 126 -22.47 -7.47 -17.69
N LYS A 127 -23.74 -7.16 -17.84
CA LYS A 127 -24.47 -7.49 -19.07
C LYS A 127 -24.01 -6.62 -20.26
N PRO A 128 -24.34 -7.02 -21.49
CA PRO A 128 -24.06 -6.21 -22.68
C PRO A 128 -24.54 -4.77 -22.54
N GLY A 129 -23.65 -3.82 -22.78
CA GLY A 129 -23.92 -2.38 -22.68
C GLY A 129 -24.02 -1.81 -21.26
N GLU A 130 -23.99 -2.65 -20.22
CA GLU A 130 -24.03 -2.20 -18.84
C GLU A 130 -22.66 -1.71 -18.34
N ILE A 131 -22.71 -0.94 -17.26
CA ILE A 131 -21.57 -0.37 -16.56
C ILE A 131 -21.56 -0.91 -15.14
N THR A 132 -20.38 -1.28 -14.64
CA THR A 132 -20.16 -1.53 -13.22
C THR A 132 -19.06 -0.62 -12.69
N GLU A 133 -19.18 -0.23 -11.43
CA GLU A 133 -18.20 0.59 -10.73
C GLU A 133 -17.77 -0.10 -9.44
N GLY A 134 -16.52 0.13 -9.06
CA GLY A 134 -15.96 -0.40 -7.82
C GLY A 134 -14.78 0.44 -7.33
N SER A 135 -14.31 0.12 -6.14
CA SER A 135 -13.06 0.65 -5.63
C SER A 135 -11.92 -0.31 -5.94
N ILE A 136 -10.76 0.24 -6.26
CA ILE A 136 -9.51 -0.50 -6.38
C ILE A 136 -8.70 -0.28 -5.11
N ASP A 137 -8.21 -1.36 -4.53
CA ASP A 137 -7.24 -1.35 -3.44
C ASP A 137 -6.18 -2.42 -3.73
N ALA A 138 -4.94 -1.97 -3.91
CA ALA A 138 -3.82 -2.84 -4.25
C ALA A 138 -2.55 -2.35 -3.58
N THR A 139 -1.61 -3.24 -3.28
CA THR A 139 -0.29 -2.84 -2.78
C THR A 139 0.57 -2.26 -3.91
N ILE A 140 1.47 -1.34 -3.57
CA ILE A 140 2.48 -0.76 -4.48
C ILE A 140 3.88 -0.94 -3.89
N PRO A 141 4.91 -1.28 -4.70
CA PRO A 141 6.27 -1.43 -4.20
C PRO A 141 6.79 -0.14 -3.54
N ARG A 142 7.43 -0.25 -2.37
CA ARG A 142 8.03 0.91 -1.68
C ARG A 142 9.02 1.67 -2.55
N MET A 143 9.81 0.95 -3.35
CA MET A 143 10.80 1.53 -4.25
C MET A 143 10.17 2.44 -5.31
N ALA A 144 9.00 2.06 -5.82
CA ALA A 144 8.25 2.86 -6.79
C ALA A 144 7.96 4.29 -6.27
N ILE A 145 7.76 4.42 -4.96
CA ILE A 145 7.43 5.68 -4.30
C ILE A 145 8.67 6.39 -3.77
N LYS A 146 9.53 5.66 -3.04
CA LYS A 146 10.73 6.23 -2.38
C LYS A 146 11.70 6.86 -3.39
N GLU A 147 11.91 6.18 -4.51
CA GLU A 147 12.85 6.61 -5.55
C GLU A 147 12.18 7.39 -6.68
N LYS A 148 10.86 7.64 -6.56
CA LYS A 148 10.05 8.20 -7.65
C LYS A 148 10.25 7.47 -8.98
N ALA A 149 10.49 6.16 -8.88
CA ALA A 149 10.85 5.30 -10.00
C ALA A 149 9.64 4.90 -10.86
N LEU A 150 8.42 5.07 -10.36
CA LEU A 150 7.21 4.68 -11.08
C LEU A 150 7.10 5.45 -12.39
N GLY A 151 7.14 4.71 -13.51
CA GLY A 151 6.92 5.24 -14.85
C GLY A 151 5.60 4.79 -15.45
N LYS A 152 5.16 3.57 -15.13
CA LYS A 152 4.01 2.93 -15.76
C LYS A 152 3.38 1.89 -14.82
N ILE A 153 2.05 1.76 -14.89
CA ILE A 153 1.32 0.66 -14.27
C ILE A 153 0.70 -0.17 -15.39
N GLU A 154 0.99 -1.46 -15.42
CA GLU A 154 0.33 -2.41 -16.29
C GLU A 154 -0.80 -3.10 -15.55
N VAL A 155 -1.98 -3.09 -16.14
CA VAL A 155 -3.18 -3.71 -15.59
C VAL A 155 -3.47 -4.98 -16.38
N ASN A 156 -3.46 -6.12 -15.71
CA ASN A 156 -3.86 -7.38 -16.31
C ASN A 156 -5.24 -7.74 -15.81
N LEU A 157 -6.16 -7.90 -16.73
CA LEU A 157 -7.56 -8.26 -16.49
C LEU A 157 -7.79 -9.70 -16.94
N VAL A 158 -8.35 -10.52 -16.06
CA VAL A 158 -8.82 -11.86 -16.38
C VAL A 158 -10.33 -11.86 -16.33
N TYR A 159 -10.97 -12.20 -17.43
CA TYR A 159 -12.42 -12.17 -17.53
C TYR A 159 -12.98 -13.34 -18.38
N VAL A 160 -14.24 -13.63 -18.19
CA VAL A 160 -14.99 -14.59 -18.99
C VAL A 160 -16.01 -13.81 -19.84
N PRO A 161 -15.96 -13.94 -21.15
CA PRO A 161 -17.01 -14.58 -21.89
C PRO A 161 -16.47 -15.89 -22.49
N THR A 162 -17.20 -16.92 -22.61
CA THR A 162 -17.01 -18.21 -23.31
C THR A 162 -15.58 -18.82 -23.33
N LEU A 163 -14.50 -18.04 -23.34
CA LEU A 163 -13.11 -18.47 -23.26
C LEU A 163 -12.36 -17.50 -22.33
N LEU A 164 -11.60 -18.02 -21.37
CA LEU A 164 -10.71 -17.25 -20.51
C LEU A 164 -9.75 -16.41 -21.39
N LYS A 165 -10.00 -15.12 -21.47
CA LYS A 165 -9.12 -14.16 -22.13
C LYS A 165 -8.33 -13.39 -21.08
N ARG A 166 -7.05 -13.17 -21.37
CA ARG A 166 -6.17 -12.31 -20.59
C ARG A 166 -5.78 -11.11 -21.44
N GLU A 167 -6.09 -9.94 -20.97
CA GLU A 167 -5.65 -8.70 -21.60
C GLU A 167 -4.66 -7.98 -20.69
N LYS A 168 -3.58 -7.47 -21.28
CA LYS A 168 -2.57 -6.66 -20.64
C LYS A 168 -2.80 -5.20 -21.06
N LEU A 169 -3.10 -4.36 -20.08
CA LEU A 169 -3.41 -2.96 -20.27
C LEU A 169 -2.34 -2.11 -19.60
N SER A 170 -2.04 -0.97 -20.17
CA SER A 170 -0.93 -0.15 -19.72
C SER A 170 -1.34 1.29 -19.44
N LEU A 171 -0.89 1.81 -18.29
CA LEU A 171 -1.10 3.17 -17.84
C LEU A 171 0.25 3.83 -17.53
N SER A 172 0.45 5.07 -17.97
CA SER A 172 1.60 5.87 -17.57
C SER A 172 1.18 6.87 -16.50
N HIS A 173 1.76 6.76 -15.31
CA HIS A 173 1.47 7.64 -14.18
C HIS A 173 2.76 8.04 -13.46
N LYS A 174 2.74 9.26 -12.91
CA LYS A 174 3.80 9.78 -12.05
C LYS A 174 3.22 10.07 -10.66
N VAL A 175 4.08 10.00 -9.63
CA VAL A 175 3.74 10.39 -8.26
C VAL A 175 4.23 11.82 -8.05
N GLU A 176 3.33 12.72 -7.65
CA GLU A 176 3.64 14.12 -7.28
C GLU A 176 3.83 14.31 -5.78
#